data_adeee58b00db5ed43b0b94653de58d4c
#
_entry.id   adeee58b00db5ed43b0b94653de58d4c
#
_cell.length_a   1.000
_cell.length_b   1.000
_cell.length_c   1.000
_cell.angle_alpha   90.00
_cell.angle_beta   90.00
_cell.angle_gamma   90.00
#
_symmetry.space_group_name_H-M   'P 1'
#
loop_
_entity.id
_entity.type
_entity.pdbx_description
1 polymer ?
#
loop_
_entity_poly.entity_id
_entity_poly.type
_entity_poly.pdbx_seq_one_letter_code
_entity_poly.pdbx_strand_id
1 'polypeptide(L)'
;MTDKPNRNQIAIAAIQQACSQDKSASLATTEKLVREAAANGANLIILQELHATLYFCQTEDTSVFELAEPIPGPTSQRLSDLARELGVVLVGSIFERRMNGVYHNTAVVFETDGSMAGLYRKMHIPDDPGFYEKFYFTPGDAQFNDGRNGFTPIDTSLGKLGVLVCWDQWYPEAARLMALAGAEILIYPTAIGWDVTDDPDEQARQLDAWVTVQRGHAVANNLPVVAPNRVGTEPDPSRHSDGIRFWGNSFICGPQGEFLARGDDSSECILAVTLDRTRSESVRRIWPYLRDRRIDAYGDILKRVRD
;
A
#
# COMPACT_ATOMS: atom_id res chain seq x y z
N MET A 1 5.84 -28.04 25.09
CA MET A 1 4.49 -27.69 24.63
C MET A 1 4.66 -26.53 23.68
N THR A 2 4.61 -26.76 22.39
CA THR A 2 4.62 -25.69 21.38
C THR A 2 3.26 -25.02 21.42
N ASP A 3 3.20 -23.80 21.94
CA ASP A 3 1.99 -22.99 21.88
C ASP A 3 1.53 -22.93 20.42
N LYS A 4 0.33 -23.43 20.14
CA LYS A 4 -0.30 -23.24 18.84
C LYS A 4 -0.43 -21.73 18.62
N PRO A 5 -0.02 -21.19 17.46
CA PRO A 5 -0.16 -19.77 17.20
C PRO A 5 -1.61 -19.35 17.45
N ASN A 6 -1.78 -18.31 18.25
CA ASN A 6 -3.10 -17.76 18.57
C ASN A 6 -3.72 -17.24 17.26
N ARG A 7 -4.74 -17.93 16.73
CA ARG A 7 -5.40 -17.61 15.46
C ARG A 7 -5.99 -16.19 15.42
N ASN A 8 -6.08 -15.54 16.56
CA ASN A 8 -6.56 -14.16 16.68
C ASN A 8 -5.45 -13.12 16.56
N GLN A 9 -4.20 -13.52 16.41
CA GLN A 9 -3.07 -12.60 16.29
C GLN A 9 -2.40 -12.74 14.93
N ILE A 10 -2.03 -11.58 14.34
CA ILE A 10 -1.24 -11.49 13.12
C ILE A 10 -0.01 -10.66 13.42
N ALA A 11 1.19 -11.25 13.21
CA ALA A 11 2.44 -10.53 13.29
C ALA A 11 2.71 -9.85 11.94
N ILE A 12 2.63 -8.52 11.91
CA ILE A 12 2.73 -7.70 10.70
C ILE A 12 4.07 -6.97 10.69
N ALA A 13 4.68 -6.90 9.50
CA ALA A 13 5.80 -6.00 9.23
C ALA A 13 5.51 -5.10 8.04
N ALA A 14 5.69 -3.80 8.20
CA ALA A 14 5.73 -2.82 7.11
C ALA A 14 7.19 -2.44 6.83
N ILE A 15 7.60 -2.52 5.56
CA ILE A 15 8.98 -2.24 5.14
C ILE A 15 9.06 -0.81 4.60
N GLN A 16 9.93 -0.01 5.20
CA GLN A 16 10.35 1.29 4.71
C GLN A 16 11.77 1.17 4.17
N GLN A 17 11.96 1.38 2.87
CA GLN A 17 13.28 1.31 2.25
C GLN A 17 13.52 2.46 1.28
N ALA A 18 14.80 2.78 1.05
CA ALA A 18 15.25 3.58 -0.08
C ALA A 18 15.37 2.72 -1.35
N CYS A 19 15.22 3.35 -2.51
CA CYS A 19 15.44 2.67 -3.78
C CYS A 19 16.71 3.16 -4.47
N SER A 20 17.27 2.30 -5.32
CA SER A 20 18.47 2.55 -6.11
C SER A 20 18.12 2.66 -7.60
N GLN A 21 18.99 3.32 -8.38
CA GLN A 21 18.94 3.26 -9.85
C GLN A 21 19.12 1.83 -10.36
N ASP A 22 19.91 1.01 -9.65
CA ASP A 22 20.04 -0.41 -9.94
C ASP A 22 18.87 -1.18 -9.31
N LYS A 23 17.98 -1.66 -10.18
CA LYS A 23 16.85 -2.51 -9.80
C LYS A 23 17.28 -3.73 -8.98
N SER A 24 18.43 -4.34 -9.33
CA SER A 24 18.94 -5.51 -8.61
C SER A 24 19.35 -5.15 -7.18
N ALA A 25 19.92 -3.98 -6.96
CA ALA A 25 20.26 -3.49 -5.62
C ALA A 25 19.01 -3.20 -4.79
N SER A 26 17.99 -2.56 -5.37
CA SER A 26 16.70 -2.33 -4.70
C SER A 26 16.04 -3.64 -4.28
N LEU A 27 16.01 -4.63 -5.19
CA LEU A 27 15.45 -5.97 -4.90
C LEU A 27 16.26 -6.72 -3.84
N ALA A 28 17.60 -6.60 -3.85
CA ALA A 28 18.43 -7.21 -2.80
C ALA A 28 18.15 -6.60 -1.42
N THR A 29 17.96 -5.28 -1.35
CA THR A 29 17.52 -4.59 -0.11
C THR A 29 16.14 -5.10 0.33
N THR A 30 15.18 -5.17 -0.60
CA THR A 30 13.84 -5.74 -0.31
C THR A 30 13.95 -7.13 0.29
N GLU A 31 14.69 -8.05 -0.35
CA GLU A 31 14.83 -9.42 0.14
C GLU A 31 15.49 -9.50 1.52
N LYS A 32 16.52 -8.69 1.74
CA LYS A 32 17.19 -8.62 3.05
C LYS A 32 16.18 -8.23 4.14
N LEU A 33 15.41 -7.15 3.93
CA LEU A 33 14.46 -6.64 4.91
C LEU A 33 13.30 -7.61 5.13
N VAL A 34 12.79 -8.26 4.07
CA VAL A 34 11.74 -9.28 4.17
C VAL A 34 12.22 -10.49 4.98
N ARG A 35 13.45 -10.97 4.73
CA ARG A 35 14.05 -12.08 5.49
C ARG A 35 14.22 -11.73 6.96
N GLU A 36 14.68 -10.51 7.24
CA GLU A 36 14.82 -10.02 8.60
C GLU A 36 13.47 -9.91 9.31
N ALA A 37 12.43 -9.38 8.64
CA ALA A 37 11.08 -9.30 9.18
C ALA A 37 10.51 -10.69 9.50
N ALA A 38 10.68 -11.66 8.59
CA ALA A 38 10.25 -13.05 8.79
C ALA A 38 11.00 -13.73 9.94
N ALA A 39 12.33 -13.54 10.04
CA ALA A 39 13.15 -14.05 11.12
C ALA A 39 12.73 -13.49 12.49
N ASN A 40 12.20 -12.25 12.52
CA ASN A 40 11.64 -11.61 13.70
C ASN A 40 10.16 -12.01 13.97
N GLY A 41 9.63 -12.97 13.22
CA GLY A 41 8.32 -13.59 13.46
C GLY A 41 7.15 -12.97 12.71
N ALA A 42 7.38 -12.03 11.77
CA ALA A 42 6.32 -11.50 10.92
C ALA A 42 5.76 -12.62 10.01
N ASN A 43 4.44 -12.70 9.90
CA ASN A 43 3.75 -13.61 8.99
C ASN A 43 2.96 -12.90 7.89
N LEU A 44 2.76 -11.58 8.02
CA LEU A 44 2.29 -10.69 6.96
C LEU A 44 3.31 -9.56 6.77
N ILE A 45 3.91 -9.48 5.59
CA ILE A 45 4.94 -8.48 5.27
C ILE A 45 4.46 -7.62 4.12
N ILE A 46 4.55 -6.30 4.27
CA ILE A 46 4.06 -5.33 3.30
C ILE A 46 5.21 -4.45 2.84
N LEU A 47 5.43 -4.41 1.52
CA LEU A 47 6.39 -3.55 0.87
C LEU A 47 5.75 -2.22 0.46
N GLN A 48 6.59 -1.21 0.25
CA GLN A 48 6.16 0.07 -0.31
C GLN A 48 5.82 -0.02 -1.80
N GLU A 49 5.22 1.02 -2.34
CA GLU A 49 4.88 1.17 -3.76
C GLU A 49 6.15 1.18 -4.63
N LEU A 50 6.10 0.45 -5.77
CA LEU A 50 7.16 0.41 -6.80
C LEU A 50 8.57 0.19 -6.20
N HIS A 51 8.68 -0.69 -5.21
CA HIS A 51 9.87 -0.90 -4.37
C HIS A 51 11.13 -1.36 -5.12
N ALA A 52 10.98 -1.79 -6.37
CA ALA A 52 12.09 -2.34 -7.16
C ALA A 52 12.91 -1.29 -7.91
N THR A 53 12.40 -0.06 -8.07
CA THR A 53 13.00 1.00 -8.90
C THR A 53 12.95 2.34 -8.21
N LEU A 54 13.71 3.32 -8.70
CA LEU A 54 13.43 4.72 -8.39
C LEU A 54 12.01 5.08 -8.83
N TYR A 55 11.46 6.12 -8.23
CA TYR A 55 10.16 6.65 -8.60
C TYR A 55 10.29 7.46 -9.92
N PHE A 56 10.02 6.78 -11.01
CA PHE A 56 10.23 7.30 -12.35
C PHE A 56 9.16 8.29 -12.82
N CYS A 57 8.07 8.44 -12.09
CA CYS A 57 6.96 9.31 -12.50
C CYS A 57 7.24 10.80 -12.25
N GLN A 58 8.46 11.19 -11.87
CA GLN A 58 8.88 12.58 -11.77
C GLN A 58 8.93 13.27 -13.14
N THR A 59 9.00 12.50 -14.23
CA THR A 59 9.10 12.97 -15.62
C THR A 59 8.34 12.04 -16.54
N GLU A 60 8.01 12.50 -17.73
CA GLU A 60 7.39 11.73 -18.81
C GLU A 60 8.48 11.24 -19.77
N ASP A 61 8.90 9.97 -19.62
CA ASP A 61 9.94 9.34 -20.43
C ASP A 61 9.47 7.98 -20.94
N THR A 62 9.33 7.86 -22.26
CA THR A 62 8.89 6.61 -22.89
C THR A 62 9.86 5.46 -22.73
N SER A 63 11.15 5.68 -22.45
CA SER A 63 12.11 4.63 -22.20
C SER A 63 11.84 3.85 -20.91
N VAL A 64 11.15 4.48 -19.95
CA VAL A 64 10.77 3.88 -18.66
C VAL A 64 9.81 2.71 -18.81
N PHE A 65 9.03 2.63 -19.90
CA PHE A 65 8.14 1.49 -20.16
C PHE A 65 8.90 0.16 -20.30
N GLU A 66 10.21 0.18 -20.56
CA GLU A 66 11.05 -1.02 -20.55
C GLU A 66 11.24 -1.63 -19.15
N LEU A 67 10.96 -0.88 -18.08
CA LEU A 67 10.96 -1.39 -16.71
C LEU A 67 9.72 -2.21 -16.36
N ALA A 68 8.65 -2.09 -17.18
CA ALA A 68 7.39 -2.77 -16.92
C ALA A 68 7.49 -4.27 -17.19
N GLU A 69 6.93 -5.06 -16.29
CA GLU A 69 6.95 -6.51 -16.33
C GLU A 69 5.54 -7.10 -16.47
N PRO A 70 5.37 -8.25 -17.15
CA PRO A 70 4.12 -8.99 -17.04
C PRO A 70 3.92 -9.52 -15.60
N ILE A 71 2.70 -9.88 -15.25
CA ILE A 71 2.40 -10.66 -14.05
C ILE A 71 1.74 -11.97 -14.49
N PRO A 72 2.40 -13.15 -14.25
CA PRO A 72 3.71 -13.34 -13.62
C PRO A 72 4.89 -12.83 -14.48
N GLY A 73 5.93 -12.36 -13.81
CA GLY A 73 7.16 -11.83 -14.40
C GLY A 73 8.33 -11.92 -13.40
N PRO A 74 9.52 -11.42 -13.75
CA PRO A 74 10.72 -11.61 -12.94
C PRO A 74 10.57 -11.15 -11.49
N THR A 75 10.05 -9.92 -11.26
CA THR A 75 9.88 -9.39 -9.90
C THR A 75 8.80 -10.17 -9.14
N SER A 76 7.63 -10.43 -9.75
CA SER A 76 6.57 -11.19 -9.09
C SER A 76 6.98 -12.62 -8.76
N GLN A 77 7.77 -13.28 -9.64
CA GLN A 77 8.29 -14.62 -9.37
C GLN A 77 9.24 -14.61 -8.17
N ARG A 78 10.13 -13.62 -8.09
CA ARG A 78 11.06 -13.46 -6.98
C ARG A 78 10.35 -13.27 -5.65
N LEU A 79 9.27 -12.46 -5.62
CA LEU A 79 8.43 -12.28 -4.43
C LEU A 79 7.66 -13.55 -4.05
N SER A 80 7.13 -14.28 -5.04
CA SER A 80 6.47 -15.59 -4.86
C SER A 80 7.42 -16.61 -4.22
N ASP A 81 8.64 -16.72 -4.75
CA ASP A 81 9.65 -17.64 -4.23
C ASP A 81 10.04 -17.28 -2.80
N LEU A 82 10.18 -15.98 -2.50
CA LEU A 82 10.51 -15.47 -1.18
C LEU A 82 9.38 -15.75 -0.17
N ALA A 83 8.12 -15.51 -0.56
CA ALA A 83 6.95 -15.81 0.25
C ALA A 83 6.88 -17.31 0.62
N ARG A 84 7.09 -18.18 -0.38
CA ARG A 84 7.13 -19.65 -0.20
C ARG A 84 8.27 -20.08 0.70
N GLU A 85 9.48 -19.56 0.46
CA GLU A 85 10.68 -19.93 1.23
C GLU A 85 10.51 -19.58 2.71
N LEU A 86 9.95 -18.41 3.00
CA LEU A 86 9.80 -17.91 4.37
C LEU A 86 8.47 -18.31 5.03
N GLY A 87 7.52 -18.86 4.27
CA GLY A 87 6.20 -19.21 4.77
C GLY A 87 5.38 -18.00 5.23
N VAL A 88 5.47 -16.87 4.55
CA VAL A 88 4.81 -15.61 4.89
C VAL A 88 3.83 -15.17 3.80
N VAL A 89 2.78 -14.45 4.18
CA VAL A 89 1.98 -13.67 3.22
C VAL A 89 2.75 -12.39 2.89
N LEU A 90 2.97 -12.14 1.60
CA LEU A 90 3.79 -11.02 1.14
C LEU A 90 3.01 -10.11 0.18
N VAL A 91 2.95 -8.82 0.49
CA VAL A 91 2.36 -7.79 -0.36
C VAL A 91 3.48 -6.99 -1.02
N GLY A 92 3.54 -7.02 -2.36
CA GLY A 92 4.51 -6.26 -3.17
C GLY A 92 3.82 -5.31 -4.14
N SER A 93 4.60 -4.51 -4.86
CA SER A 93 4.11 -3.55 -5.86
C SER A 93 4.98 -3.60 -7.11
N ILE A 94 4.36 -3.60 -8.27
CA ILE A 94 5.00 -3.86 -9.56
C ILE A 94 4.50 -2.86 -10.61
N PHE A 95 5.41 -2.35 -11.45
CA PHE A 95 5.06 -1.71 -12.71
C PHE A 95 4.63 -2.82 -13.70
N GLU A 96 3.32 -3.04 -13.83
CA GLU A 96 2.74 -4.10 -14.64
C GLU A 96 2.64 -3.70 -16.10
N ARG A 97 3.11 -4.55 -17.00
CA ARG A 97 2.72 -4.56 -18.41
C ARG A 97 1.64 -5.63 -18.62
N ARG A 98 0.37 -5.22 -18.61
CA ARG A 98 -0.77 -6.12 -18.84
C ARG A 98 -0.85 -6.60 -20.27
N MET A 99 -0.57 -5.68 -21.21
CA MET A 99 -0.39 -5.93 -22.64
C MET A 99 0.35 -4.74 -23.25
N ASN A 100 0.72 -4.85 -24.52
CA ASN A 100 1.35 -3.74 -25.23
C ASN A 100 0.45 -2.51 -25.22
N GLY A 101 0.97 -1.38 -24.69
CA GLY A 101 0.24 -0.12 -24.58
C GLY A 101 -0.71 -0.03 -23.37
N VAL A 102 -0.79 -1.05 -22.50
CA VAL A 102 -1.61 -1.01 -21.28
C VAL A 102 -0.75 -1.41 -20.07
N TYR A 103 -0.53 -0.45 -19.21
CA TYR A 103 0.34 -0.58 -18.03
C TYR A 103 -0.40 -0.16 -16.77
N HIS A 104 -0.03 -0.75 -15.64
CA HIS A 104 -0.65 -0.45 -14.35
C HIS A 104 0.40 -0.36 -13.23
N ASN A 105 0.06 0.39 -12.20
CA ASN A 105 0.70 0.30 -10.90
C ASN A 105 -0.08 -0.76 -10.11
N THR A 106 0.55 -1.91 -9.83
CA THR A 106 -0.16 -3.10 -9.35
C THR A 106 0.44 -3.62 -8.06
N ALA A 107 -0.38 -3.68 -7.01
CA ALA A 107 -0.05 -4.46 -5.82
C ALA A 107 -0.37 -5.93 -6.06
N VAL A 108 0.55 -6.82 -5.65
CA VAL A 108 0.41 -8.28 -5.72
C VAL A 108 0.47 -8.87 -4.32
N VAL A 109 -0.32 -9.90 -4.08
CA VAL A 109 -0.36 -10.60 -2.79
C VAL A 109 -0.04 -12.07 -3.01
N PHE A 110 0.98 -12.55 -2.33
CA PHE A 110 1.39 -13.96 -2.35
C PHE A 110 1.04 -14.63 -1.02
N GLU A 111 0.56 -15.86 -1.12
CA GLU A 111 0.34 -16.77 -0.01
C GLU A 111 1.64 -17.39 0.50
N THR A 112 1.55 -18.03 1.67
CA THR A 112 2.66 -18.70 2.35
C THR A 112 3.28 -19.84 1.54
N ASP A 113 2.56 -20.36 0.54
CA ASP A 113 3.06 -21.37 -0.40
C ASP A 113 3.62 -20.75 -1.70
N GLY A 114 3.63 -19.42 -1.79
CA GLY A 114 4.07 -18.66 -2.96
C GLY A 114 3.01 -18.54 -4.06
N SER A 115 1.83 -19.11 -3.91
CA SER A 115 0.73 -18.89 -4.85
C SER A 115 0.27 -17.44 -4.79
N MET A 116 -0.20 -16.89 -5.92
CA MET A 116 -0.76 -15.55 -5.95
C MET A 116 -2.19 -15.59 -5.40
N ALA A 117 -2.39 -14.99 -4.23
CA ALA A 117 -3.72 -14.83 -3.62
C ALA A 117 -4.58 -13.85 -4.42
N GLY A 118 -3.97 -12.81 -4.98
CA GLY A 118 -4.65 -11.82 -5.80
C GLY A 118 -3.75 -10.64 -6.17
N LEU A 119 -4.36 -9.68 -6.88
CA LEU A 119 -3.71 -8.42 -7.22
C LEU A 119 -4.73 -7.28 -7.17
N TYR A 120 -4.21 -6.06 -6.96
CA TYR A 120 -4.98 -4.82 -7.02
C TYR A 120 -4.25 -3.82 -7.91
N ARG A 121 -4.92 -3.33 -8.96
CA ARG A 121 -4.41 -2.26 -9.82
C ARG A 121 -4.90 -0.92 -9.28
N LYS A 122 -3.98 -0.01 -9.04
CA LYS A 122 -4.27 1.35 -8.52
C LYS A 122 -5.40 2.00 -9.30
N MET A 123 -6.43 2.45 -8.58
CA MET A 123 -7.65 3.00 -9.20
C MET A 123 -7.56 4.53 -9.37
N HIS A 124 -7.00 5.23 -8.38
CA HIS A 124 -6.80 6.67 -8.45
C HIS A 124 -5.36 6.96 -8.87
N ILE A 125 -5.19 7.53 -10.04
CA ILE A 125 -3.89 7.84 -10.63
C ILE A 125 -3.64 9.35 -10.52
N PRO A 126 -2.61 9.80 -9.79
CA PRO A 126 -2.24 11.21 -9.70
C PRO A 126 -1.69 11.75 -11.02
N ASP A 127 -1.75 13.07 -11.16
CA ASP A 127 -1.23 13.80 -12.31
C ASP A 127 -0.81 15.22 -11.89
N ASP A 128 -0.15 15.31 -10.75
CA ASP A 128 0.35 16.55 -10.21
C ASP A 128 1.80 16.80 -10.65
N PRO A 129 2.31 18.03 -10.62
CA PRO A 129 3.70 18.31 -10.93
C PRO A 129 4.65 17.43 -10.11
N GLY A 130 5.57 16.73 -10.80
CA GLY A 130 6.49 15.76 -10.20
C GLY A 130 5.90 14.37 -9.94
N PHE A 131 4.58 14.16 -10.21
CA PHE A 131 3.87 12.89 -10.03
C PHE A 131 3.03 12.56 -11.26
N TYR A 132 3.67 12.49 -12.44
CA TYR A 132 3.04 12.26 -13.75
C TYR A 132 2.66 10.80 -13.97
N GLU A 133 1.94 10.21 -13.02
CA GLU A 133 1.58 8.79 -13.08
C GLU A 133 0.60 8.46 -14.22
N LYS A 134 -0.26 9.41 -14.63
CA LYS A 134 -1.19 9.18 -15.76
C LYS A 134 -0.50 8.97 -17.10
N PHE A 135 0.74 9.45 -17.26
CA PHE A 135 1.54 9.15 -18.44
C PHE A 135 1.85 7.65 -18.54
N TYR A 136 2.06 7.00 -17.40
CA TYR A 136 2.48 5.61 -17.32
C TYR A 136 1.35 4.62 -17.08
N PHE A 137 0.36 4.98 -16.26
CA PHE A 137 -0.58 3.99 -15.71
C PHE A 137 -2.02 4.20 -16.17
N THR A 138 -2.61 3.10 -16.63
CA THR A 138 -4.05 2.97 -16.77
C THR A 138 -4.65 2.66 -15.39
N PRO A 139 -5.74 3.32 -14.97
CA PRO A 139 -6.48 2.93 -13.77
C PRO A 139 -6.88 1.47 -13.78
N GLY A 140 -7.03 0.88 -12.59
CA GLY A 140 -7.55 -0.47 -12.44
C GLY A 140 -8.99 -0.61 -12.97
N ASP A 141 -9.40 -1.84 -13.25
CA ASP A 141 -10.76 -2.12 -13.73
C ASP A 141 -11.78 -1.82 -12.62
N ALA A 142 -12.76 -0.97 -12.90
CA ALA A 142 -13.81 -0.61 -11.95
C ALA A 142 -14.68 -1.81 -11.56
N GLN A 143 -14.77 -2.79 -12.45
CA GLN A 143 -15.51 -4.04 -12.25
C GLN A 143 -14.78 -5.19 -12.93
N PHE A 144 -14.67 -6.32 -12.23
CA PHE A 144 -14.13 -7.56 -12.79
C PHE A 144 -15.17 -8.29 -13.65
N ASN A 145 -14.70 -9.21 -14.52
CA ASN A 145 -15.57 -9.99 -15.41
C ASN A 145 -16.59 -10.87 -14.65
N ASP A 146 -16.29 -11.22 -13.39
CA ASP A 146 -17.17 -11.97 -12.49
C ASP A 146 -18.18 -11.07 -11.73
N GLY A 147 -18.22 -9.78 -12.04
CA GLY A 147 -19.13 -8.81 -11.44
C GLY A 147 -18.64 -8.19 -10.13
N ARG A 148 -17.48 -8.61 -9.58
CA ARG A 148 -16.92 -7.97 -8.38
C ARG A 148 -16.50 -6.54 -8.68
N ASN A 149 -16.69 -5.66 -7.70
CA ASN A 149 -16.17 -4.29 -7.75
C ASN A 149 -14.64 -4.28 -7.69
N GLY A 150 -14.00 -3.31 -8.38
CA GLY A 150 -12.54 -3.15 -8.36
C GLY A 150 -11.96 -2.93 -6.95
N PHE A 151 -12.73 -2.32 -6.04
CA PHE A 151 -12.39 -2.20 -4.61
C PHE A 151 -12.85 -3.43 -3.83
N THR A 152 -12.27 -4.59 -4.11
CA THR A 152 -12.58 -5.86 -3.46
C THR A 152 -11.35 -6.37 -2.72
N PRO A 153 -11.47 -6.73 -1.41
CA PRO A 153 -10.37 -7.29 -0.64
C PRO A 153 -9.88 -8.61 -1.22
N ILE A 154 -8.60 -8.90 -0.97
CA ILE A 154 -7.94 -10.14 -1.35
C ILE A 154 -8.02 -11.12 -0.18
N ASP A 155 -8.58 -12.31 -0.43
CA ASP A 155 -8.64 -13.40 0.54
C ASP A 155 -7.25 -14.03 0.70
N THR A 156 -6.82 -14.20 1.95
CA THR A 156 -5.56 -14.87 2.32
C THR A 156 -5.76 -15.79 3.52
N SER A 157 -4.78 -16.65 3.79
CA SER A 157 -4.74 -17.49 5.00
C SER A 157 -4.76 -16.67 6.30
N LEU A 158 -4.38 -15.38 6.22
CA LEU A 158 -4.38 -14.45 7.36
C LEU A 158 -5.63 -13.56 7.42
N GLY A 159 -6.60 -13.74 6.54
CA GLY A 159 -7.84 -12.96 6.46
C GLY A 159 -7.94 -12.13 5.19
N LYS A 160 -8.93 -11.25 5.14
CA LYS A 160 -9.22 -10.40 3.99
C LYS A 160 -8.42 -9.10 4.03
N LEU A 161 -7.51 -8.92 3.08
CA LEU A 161 -6.65 -7.75 2.97
C LEU A 161 -7.28 -6.73 2.02
N GLY A 162 -7.64 -5.55 2.51
CA GLY A 162 -8.07 -4.40 1.72
C GLY A 162 -6.86 -3.65 1.18
N VAL A 163 -6.30 -4.13 0.07
CA VAL A 163 -5.12 -3.55 -0.54
C VAL A 163 -5.52 -2.42 -1.47
N LEU A 164 -4.96 -1.25 -1.22
CA LEU A 164 -5.09 -0.02 -1.98
C LEU A 164 -3.67 0.51 -2.24
N VAL A 165 -3.47 1.41 -3.20
CA VAL A 165 -2.11 1.89 -3.50
C VAL A 165 -2.05 3.42 -3.46
N CYS A 166 -1.17 3.95 -2.63
CA CYS A 166 -0.72 5.33 -2.56
C CYS A 166 -1.88 6.35 -2.69
N TRP A 167 -2.10 6.93 -3.87
CA TRP A 167 -3.11 7.98 -4.10
C TRP A 167 -4.53 7.59 -3.69
N ASP A 168 -4.85 6.28 -3.68
CA ASP A 168 -6.12 5.76 -3.15
C ASP A 168 -6.34 6.15 -1.68
N GLN A 169 -5.26 6.44 -0.94
CA GLN A 169 -5.29 6.81 0.48
C GLN A 169 -6.06 8.12 0.76
N TRP A 170 -6.22 8.99 -0.25
CA TRP A 170 -6.92 10.26 -0.11
C TRP A 170 -8.45 10.12 -0.22
N TYR A 171 -8.95 8.96 -0.66
CA TYR A 171 -10.36 8.74 -1.00
C TYR A 171 -11.05 7.84 0.03
N PRO A 172 -11.89 8.42 0.92
CA PRO A 172 -12.63 7.65 1.93
C PRO A 172 -13.53 6.57 1.34
N GLU A 173 -14.02 6.78 0.11
CA GLU A 173 -14.87 5.85 -0.61
C GLU A 173 -14.18 4.50 -0.83
N ALA A 174 -12.90 4.52 -1.23
CA ALA A 174 -12.11 3.31 -1.47
C ALA A 174 -11.97 2.48 -0.17
N ALA A 175 -11.57 3.12 0.92
CA ALA A 175 -11.46 2.49 2.23
C ALA A 175 -12.81 1.92 2.70
N ARG A 176 -13.90 2.66 2.47
CA ARG A 176 -15.24 2.25 2.84
C ARG A 176 -15.72 1.05 2.02
N LEU A 177 -15.47 1.03 0.72
CA LEU A 177 -15.83 -0.11 -0.15
C LEU A 177 -15.09 -1.37 0.25
N MET A 178 -13.79 -1.29 0.54
CA MET A 178 -13.01 -2.40 1.08
C MET A 178 -13.60 -2.92 2.41
N ALA A 179 -13.93 -2.02 3.34
CA ALA A 179 -14.53 -2.38 4.62
C ALA A 179 -15.90 -3.04 4.47
N LEU A 180 -16.74 -2.56 3.56
CA LEU A 180 -18.06 -3.13 3.27
C LEU A 180 -17.97 -4.51 2.61
N ALA A 181 -16.90 -4.75 1.85
CA ALA A 181 -16.62 -6.06 1.26
C ALA A 181 -15.93 -7.03 2.25
N GLY A 182 -15.74 -6.61 3.51
CA GLY A 182 -15.27 -7.45 4.59
C GLY A 182 -13.75 -7.43 4.81
N ALA A 183 -13.03 -6.40 4.34
CA ALA A 183 -11.63 -6.22 4.69
C ALA A 183 -11.44 -6.22 6.21
N GLU A 184 -10.37 -6.87 6.66
CA GLU A 184 -9.98 -6.94 8.08
C GLU A 184 -8.80 -6.00 8.39
N ILE A 185 -8.01 -5.68 7.38
CA ILE A 185 -6.87 -4.77 7.44
C ILE A 185 -6.89 -3.92 6.16
N LEU A 186 -6.67 -2.61 6.27
CA LEU A 186 -6.42 -1.74 5.12
C LEU A 186 -4.91 -1.56 4.93
N ILE A 187 -4.44 -1.70 3.71
CA ILE A 187 -3.02 -1.68 3.36
C ILE A 187 -2.82 -0.66 2.23
N TYR A 188 -1.82 0.23 2.39
CA TYR A 188 -1.49 1.28 1.44
C TYR A 188 0.02 1.28 1.13
N PRO A 189 0.53 0.41 0.23
CA PRO A 189 1.85 0.60 -0.36
C PRO A 189 1.96 2.01 -0.96
N THR A 190 2.97 2.77 -0.53
CA THR A 190 3.04 4.20 -0.84
C THR A 190 4.44 4.61 -1.31
N ALA A 191 4.49 5.60 -2.21
CA ALA A 191 5.69 6.35 -2.58
C ALA A 191 5.29 7.83 -2.68
N ILE A 192 5.31 8.53 -1.54
CA ILE A 192 4.94 9.93 -1.43
C ILE A 192 6.04 10.72 -0.72
N GLY A 193 6.32 11.91 -1.22
CA GLY A 193 7.39 12.78 -0.73
C GLY A 193 7.05 14.25 -0.94
N TRP A 194 7.95 15.13 -0.50
CA TRP A 194 7.92 16.56 -0.75
C TRP A 194 8.70 16.88 -2.01
N ASP A 195 8.27 17.91 -2.74
CA ASP A 195 9.22 18.69 -3.52
C ASP A 195 10.25 19.25 -2.53
N VAL A 196 11.54 19.10 -2.85
CA VAL A 196 12.62 19.54 -1.95
C VAL A 196 12.65 21.05 -1.75
N THR A 197 11.94 21.81 -2.60
CA THR A 197 11.83 23.27 -2.54
C THR A 197 10.63 23.76 -1.73
N ASP A 198 9.73 22.87 -1.29
CA ASP A 198 8.56 23.23 -0.48
C ASP A 198 8.97 23.90 0.84
N ASP A 199 8.19 24.90 1.25
CA ASP A 199 8.31 25.53 2.55
C ASP A 199 8.17 24.51 3.69
N PRO A 200 9.01 24.57 4.75
CA PRO A 200 8.95 23.61 5.85
C PRO A 200 7.59 23.51 6.55
N ASP A 201 6.85 24.62 6.66
CA ASP A 201 5.51 24.60 7.23
C ASP A 201 4.52 23.89 6.32
N GLU A 202 4.68 24.01 4.99
CA GLU A 202 3.88 23.26 4.01
C GLU A 202 4.22 21.78 4.04
N GLN A 203 5.49 21.42 4.12
CA GLN A 203 5.94 20.03 4.28
C GLN A 203 5.30 19.39 5.51
N ALA A 204 5.28 20.10 6.64
CA ALA A 204 4.64 19.61 7.87
C ALA A 204 3.13 19.41 7.70
N ARG A 205 2.43 20.35 7.04
CA ARG A 205 0.99 20.24 6.76
C ARG A 205 0.65 19.05 5.85
N GLN A 206 1.44 18.82 4.81
CA GLN A 206 1.25 17.72 3.87
C GLN A 206 1.40 16.36 4.57
N LEU A 207 2.47 16.21 5.36
CA LEU A 207 2.69 14.98 6.14
C LEU A 207 1.57 14.74 7.16
N ASP A 208 1.15 15.77 7.88
CA ASP A 208 0.06 15.64 8.86
C ASP A 208 -1.27 15.28 8.18
N ALA A 209 -1.58 15.89 7.03
CA ALA A 209 -2.77 15.54 6.25
C ALA A 209 -2.75 14.07 5.82
N TRP A 210 -1.60 13.56 5.33
CA TRP A 210 -1.42 12.16 4.92
C TRP A 210 -1.66 11.18 6.07
N VAL A 211 -1.08 11.45 7.23
CA VAL A 211 -1.26 10.64 8.43
C VAL A 211 -2.72 10.72 8.92
N THR A 212 -3.29 11.92 8.94
CA THR A 212 -4.63 12.17 9.46
C THR A 212 -5.70 11.46 8.63
N VAL A 213 -5.66 11.54 7.30
CA VAL A 213 -6.67 10.91 6.43
C VAL A 213 -6.70 9.39 6.60
N GLN A 214 -5.55 8.74 6.67
CA GLN A 214 -5.46 7.29 6.82
C GLN A 214 -5.86 6.83 8.22
N ARG A 215 -5.49 7.57 9.27
CA ARG A 215 -6.02 7.32 10.63
C ARG A 215 -7.54 7.55 10.67
N GLY A 216 -8.05 8.52 9.91
CA GLY A 216 -9.49 8.71 9.70
C GLY A 216 -10.16 7.47 9.09
N HIS A 217 -9.51 6.81 8.11
CA HIS A 217 -10.03 5.55 7.55
C HIS A 217 -10.04 4.44 8.60
N ALA A 218 -8.99 4.33 9.41
CA ALA A 218 -8.95 3.36 10.51
C ALA A 218 -10.14 3.54 11.45
N VAL A 219 -10.36 4.76 11.92
CA VAL A 219 -11.45 5.12 12.85
C VAL A 219 -12.81 4.88 12.20
N ALA A 220 -13.03 5.45 11.00
CA ALA A 220 -14.34 5.42 10.34
C ALA A 220 -14.79 4.00 9.95
N ASN A 221 -13.86 3.05 9.77
CA ASN A 221 -14.14 1.67 9.41
C ASN A 221 -13.88 0.67 10.56
N ASN A 222 -13.33 1.13 11.68
CA ASN A 222 -12.87 0.31 12.82
C ASN A 222 -11.92 -0.82 12.34
N LEU A 223 -10.95 -0.47 11.52
CA LEU A 223 -9.97 -1.40 10.96
C LEU A 223 -8.55 -0.88 11.18
N PRO A 224 -7.57 -1.76 11.43
CA PRO A 224 -6.18 -1.35 11.39
C PRO A 224 -5.77 -0.91 9.97
N VAL A 225 -4.83 0.03 9.91
CA VAL A 225 -4.21 0.52 8.67
C VAL A 225 -2.71 0.28 8.71
N VAL A 226 -2.14 -0.18 7.60
CA VAL A 226 -0.71 -0.39 7.39
C VAL A 226 -0.28 0.43 6.18
N ALA A 227 0.57 1.42 6.39
CA ALA A 227 1.01 2.36 5.36
C ALA A 227 2.55 2.39 5.27
N PRO A 228 3.17 1.43 4.57
CA PRO A 228 4.59 1.54 4.24
C PRO A 228 4.81 2.62 3.19
N ASN A 229 5.79 3.48 3.43
CA ASN A 229 6.19 4.53 2.50
C ASN A 229 7.68 4.39 2.17
N ARG A 230 8.08 4.98 1.07
CA ARG A 230 9.45 5.12 0.63
C ARG A 230 10.21 6.14 1.48
N VAL A 231 11.52 5.99 1.58
CA VAL A 231 12.43 6.93 2.24
C VAL A 231 13.60 7.28 1.32
N GLY A 232 14.27 8.39 1.62
CA GLY A 232 15.42 8.88 0.86
C GLY A 232 15.03 9.98 -0.14
N THR A 233 16.04 10.55 -0.80
CA THR A 233 15.86 11.56 -1.83
C THR A 233 16.22 10.98 -3.19
N GLU A 234 15.31 11.12 -4.13
CA GLU A 234 15.49 10.67 -5.52
C GLU A 234 15.53 11.88 -6.44
N PRO A 235 16.63 12.08 -7.21
CA PRO A 235 16.75 13.24 -8.09
C PRO A 235 15.76 13.17 -9.25
N ASP A 236 15.30 14.33 -9.72
CA ASP A 236 14.53 14.43 -10.96
C ASP A 236 15.44 14.17 -12.17
N PRO A 237 15.18 13.13 -12.97
CA PRO A 237 16.00 12.84 -14.16
C PRO A 237 15.99 13.97 -15.20
N SER A 238 14.90 14.74 -15.28
CA SER A 238 14.77 15.88 -16.19
C SER A 238 15.50 17.14 -15.73
N ARG A 239 15.86 17.20 -14.43
CA ARG A 239 16.47 18.35 -13.79
C ARG A 239 15.60 19.62 -13.79
N HIS A 240 14.28 19.48 -13.91
CA HIS A 240 13.34 20.60 -13.75
C HIS A 240 13.08 20.91 -12.27
N SER A 241 13.31 19.95 -11.39
CA SER A 241 13.32 20.10 -9.95
C SER A 241 14.56 19.45 -9.36
N ASP A 242 14.80 19.66 -8.06
CA ASP A 242 15.87 18.98 -7.32
C ASP A 242 15.49 17.54 -6.96
N GLY A 243 14.27 17.12 -7.28
CA GLY A 243 13.73 15.81 -7.04
C GLY A 243 12.78 15.73 -5.86
N ILE A 244 12.44 14.51 -5.46
CA ILE A 244 11.51 14.22 -4.36
C ILE A 244 12.29 13.71 -3.16
N ARG A 245 12.03 14.31 -1.98
CA ARG A 245 12.40 13.75 -0.68
C ARG A 245 11.21 12.97 -0.13
N PHE A 246 11.28 11.66 -0.18
CA PHE A 246 10.21 10.80 0.34
C PHE A 246 10.06 10.94 1.84
N TRP A 247 8.80 10.94 2.30
CA TRP A 247 8.48 11.27 3.69
C TRP A 247 8.94 10.23 4.69
N GLY A 248 9.22 8.98 4.27
CA GLY A 248 9.32 7.89 5.21
C GLY A 248 8.05 7.86 6.05
N ASN A 249 8.18 8.01 7.37
CA ASN A 249 7.06 8.08 8.31
C ASN A 249 6.03 6.95 8.13
N SER A 250 6.46 5.81 7.60
CA SER A 250 5.62 4.61 7.52
C SER A 250 4.96 4.34 8.87
N PHE A 251 3.74 3.86 8.86
CA PHE A 251 3.07 3.59 10.14
C PHE A 251 2.11 2.41 10.07
N ILE A 252 1.81 1.89 11.26
CA ILE A 252 0.75 0.94 11.52
C ILE A 252 -0.13 1.54 12.60
N CYS A 253 -1.43 1.65 12.37
CA CYS A 253 -2.36 2.10 13.39
C CYS A 253 -3.48 1.09 13.62
N GLY A 254 -4.02 1.10 14.81
CA GLY A 254 -5.15 0.24 15.22
C GLY A 254 -6.50 0.83 14.83
N PRO A 255 -7.60 0.11 15.14
CA PRO A 255 -8.95 0.41 14.66
C PRO A 255 -9.56 1.69 15.24
N GLN A 256 -8.90 2.37 16.17
CA GLN A 256 -9.27 3.69 16.70
C GLN A 256 -8.28 4.77 16.28
N GLY A 257 -7.42 4.48 15.28
CA GLY A 257 -6.43 5.40 14.76
C GLY A 257 -5.20 5.57 15.67
N GLU A 258 -5.10 4.78 16.73
CA GLU A 258 -3.92 4.77 17.62
C GLU A 258 -2.69 4.24 16.89
N PHE A 259 -1.55 4.92 17.02
CA PHE A 259 -0.30 4.40 16.47
C PHE A 259 0.15 3.15 17.24
N LEU A 260 0.40 2.07 16.51
CA LEU A 260 1.02 0.85 17.01
C LEU A 260 2.53 0.83 16.71
N ALA A 261 2.92 1.35 15.55
CA ALA A 261 4.31 1.61 15.18
C ALA A 261 4.38 2.80 14.22
N ARG A 262 5.52 3.51 14.20
CA ARG A 262 5.80 4.60 13.28
C ARG A 262 7.30 4.66 13.00
N GLY A 263 7.68 4.80 11.73
CA GLY A 263 9.04 5.06 11.27
C GLY A 263 9.39 6.55 11.33
N ASP A 264 10.67 6.85 11.15
CA ASP A 264 11.16 8.21 10.95
C ASP A 264 11.14 8.59 9.45
N ASP A 265 11.65 9.77 9.11
CA ASP A 265 11.67 10.32 7.76
C ASP A 265 12.96 10.03 6.97
N SER A 266 13.90 9.28 7.54
CA SER A 266 15.27 9.18 7.00
C SER A 266 15.85 7.76 6.98
N SER A 267 15.36 6.86 7.83
CA SER A 267 15.96 5.53 8.00
C SER A 267 15.22 4.44 7.23
N GLU A 268 15.97 3.50 6.65
CA GLU A 268 15.37 2.21 6.29
C GLU A 268 15.01 1.47 7.58
N CYS A 269 13.79 0.95 7.66
CA CYS A 269 13.34 0.25 8.85
C CYS A 269 12.26 -0.79 8.58
N ILE A 270 12.10 -1.68 9.56
CA ILE A 270 11.03 -2.66 9.64
C ILE A 270 10.13 -2.26 10.80
N LEU A 271 8.89 -1.86 10.51
CA LEU A 271 7.90 -1.64 11.56
C LEU A 271 7.16 -2.93 11.84
N ALA A 272 7.36 -3.51 13.01
CA ALA A 272 6.78 -4.79 13.37
C ALA A 272 5.79 -4.64 14.54
N VAL A 273 4.60 -5.22 14.41
CA VAL A 273 3.57 -5.25 15.44
C VAL A 273 2.83 -6.59 15.42
N THR A 274 2.28 -6.97 16.56
CA THR A 274 1.28 -8.05 16.63
C THR A 274 -0.11 -7.44 16.76
N LEU A 275 -0.94 -7.62 15.74
CA LEU A 275 -2.35 -7.19 15.75
C LEU A 275 -3.22 -8.25 16.42
N ASP A 276 -4.08 -7.81 17.33
CA ASP A 276 -5.19 -8.60 17.84
C ASP A 276 -6.43 -8.38 16.95
N ARG A 277 -6.79 -9.38 16.17
CA ARG A 277 -7.95 -9.36 15.26
C ARG A 277 -9.28 -9.14 16.00
N THR A 278 -9.36 -9.54 17.26
CA THR A 278 -10.57 -9.39 18.06
C THR A 278 -10.82 -7.92 18.45
N ARG A 279 -9.78 -7.09 18.41
CA ARG A 279 -9.85 -5.68 18.78
C ARG A 279 -10.82 -4.91 17.88
N SER A 280 -10.77 -5.11 16.56
CA SER A 280 -11.67 -4.46 15.60
C SER A 280 -13.13 -4.80 15.87
N GLU A 281 -13.43 -6.07 16.11
CA GLU A 281 -14.79 -6.52 16.43
C GLU A 281 -15.27 -5.94 17.77
N SER A 282 -14.40 -5.90 18.78
CA SER A 282 -14.71 -5.31 20.08
C SER A 282 -15.06 -3.83 19.97
N VAL A 283 -14.28 -3.07 19.15
CA VAL A 283 -14.56 -1.66 18.89
C VAL A 283 -15.88 -1.48 18.13
N ARG A 284 -16.14 -2.29 17.10
CA ARG A 284 -17.38 -2.23 16.30
C ARG A 284 -18.65 -2.48 17.13
N ARG A 285 -18.56 -3.32 18.15
CA ARG A 285 -19.70 -3.58 19.06
C ARG A 285 -20.06 -2.37 19.91
N ILE A 286 -19.06 -1.59 20.34
CA ILE A 286 -19.24 -0.41 21.19
C ILE A 286 -19.49 0.84 20.34
N TRP A 287 -18.79 0.97 19.20
CA TRP A 287 -18.85 2.08 18.26
C TRP A 287 -19.28 1.58 16.88
N PRO A 288 -20.57 1.29 16.67
CA PRO A 288 -21.06 0.54 15.51
C PRO A 288 -21.25 1.44 14.28
N TYR A 289 -20.22 2.14 13.84
CA TYR A 289 -20.27 3.11 12.74
C TYR A 289 -20.80 2.49 11.44
N LEU A 290 -20.49 1.22 11.12
CA LEU A 290 -20.99 0.55 9.92
C LEU A 290 -22.49 0.26 10.00
N ARG A 291 -23.01 -0.12 11.18
CA ARG A 291 -24.43 -0.39 11.41
C ARG A 291 -25.26 0.89 11.30
N ASP A 292 -24.75 2.00 11.84
CA ASP A 292 -25.49 3.23 12.01
C ASP A 292 -25.42 4.15 10.78
N ARG A 293 -24.88 3.66 9.66
CA ARG A 293 -24.82 4.38 8.39
C ARG A 293 -26.23 4.66 7.84
N ARG A 294 -26.45 5.88 7.40
CA ARG A 294 -27.69 6.33 6.74
C ARG A 294 -27.63 6.07 5.24
N ILE A 295 -27.59 4.77 4.86
CA ILE A 295 -27.45 4.35 3.44
C ILE A 295 -28.57 4.88 2.54
N ASP A 296 -29.72 5.18 3.12
CA ASP A 296 -30.87 5.83 2.48
C ASP A 296 -30.59 7.28 2.04
N ALA A 297 -29.56 7.93 2.64
CA ALA A 297 -29.24 9.34 2.39
C ALA A 297 -27.94 9.56 1.59
N TYR A 298 -27.21 8.51 1.21
CA TYR A 298 -25.87 8.63 0.58
C TYR A 298 -25.90 8.55 -0.95
N GLY A 299 -27.07 8.56 -1.62
CA GLY A 299 -27.16 8.38 -3.08
C GLY A 299 -26.34 9.38 -3.88
N ASP A 300 -26.19 10.60 -3.38
CA ASP A 300 -25.47 11.67 -4.07
C ASP A 300 -23.94 11.54 -4.02
N ILE A 301 -23.39 10.60 -3.22
CA ILE A 301 -21.94 10.40 -3.17
C ILE A 301 -21.35 9.96 -4.52
N LEU A 302 -22.18 9.44 -5.42
CA LEU A 302 -21.79 9.05 -6.78
C LEU A 302 -21.75 10.24 -7.74
N LYS A 303 -22.23 11.41 -7.34
CA LYS A 303 -22.19 12.63 -8.14
C LYS A 303 -20.92 13.42 -7.86
N ARG A 304 -20.35 14.02 -8.90
CA ARG A 304 -19.20 14.92 -8.74
C ARG A 304 -19.60 16.24 -8.10
N VAL A 305 -20.82 16.71 -8.37
CA VAL A 305 -21.41 17.94 -7.84
C VAL A 305 -22.87 17.68 -7.49
N ARG A 306 -23.37 18.25 -6.42
CA ARG A 306 -24.81 18.30 -6.08
C ARG A 306 -25.35 19.62 -6.58
N ASP A 307 -26.33 19.55 -7.50
CA ASP A 307 -27.12 20.69 -7.98
C ASP A 307 -28.31 20.95 -7.06
#